data_1afd29fa00fce456cda17f1cd5659834
#
_entry.id   1afd29fa00fce456cda17f1cd5659834
#
_cell.length_a   1.000
_cell.length_b   1.000
_cell.length_c   1.000
_cell.angle_alpha   90.00
_cell.angle_beta   90.00
_cell.angle_gamma   90.00
#
_symmetry.space_group_name_H-M   'P 1'
#
loop_
_entity.id
_entity.type
_entity.pdbx_description
1 polymer ?
#
loop_
_entity_poly.entity_id
_entity_poly.type
_entity_poly.pdbx_seq_one_letter_code
_entity_poly.pdbx_strand_id
1 'polypeptide(L)'
;MKENMKRKIAMLLTLLGVTSIVIGTTFAIYENTINTNKNHIIKTGVVNFTLTESTNGLVLDNLQELTDYEGMAQEEYYEFTIKNTGDTKTDYEISLVDKPNSSYTGTILNEKYIKVGLLKNNSEEIIVNLKEVNRLIDKVTLDVDKSVNYKLRLWLDLKDITDEAKEALVGQKIFLALKINGIQNVNTIESMDTSGANKPILASNMIPVYYDETNDVWKKADKDNSQKDYRWYSYESSGEYKGMWANAVTVKDTNRQTYLNATPGTTISMDDITTMWVWIPRFNAVTPSNYNGGTKAKPNAIDVTFVKQNETAIDAFTFGNKQLSGFWYGKFEIGGTLASSCTNETCNVSNIVVKPNAEALRGQTISDLFYASRSMEQPGNSFGFVSSEVDTHMSKNNEWGAVAYLTQSIYGRCTSSTSCTEVYINNSSDMYTGRSGGNVGGSTPINGTYTDQTSTTQDNAYGFYTYDDYLLNYNTNTKGNKVKGKGTGASTTGTIYGIYDMSGGAADYVMGVLADPNGKPRSGGNSSNSGFTGMLKDGTIYTGIAFPDSKYYNLYTDNSSYIGHALTETANWYESAYSFINSERPWITRGGIFGTENNSGIFSITHYGFNDWAPLFGSRFVITNE
;
A
#
# COMPACT_ATOMS: atom_id res chain seq x y z
N MET A 1 -6.78 -63.31 -30.32
CA MET A 1 -6.94 -62.56 -29.05
C MET A 1 -5.59 -62.22 -28.36
N LYS A 2 -4.58 -63.05 -28.46
CA LYS A 2 -3.26 -62.79 -27.86
C LYS A 2 -2.41 -61.71 -28.57
N GLU A 3 -2.54 -61.51 -29.87
CA GLU A 3 -1.77 -60.49 -30.63
C GLU A 3 -2.28 -59.07 -30.42
N ASN A 4 -3.59 -58.90 -30.31
CA ASN A 4 -4.21 -57.58 -30.01
C ASN A 4 -3.91 -57.10 -28.59
N MET A 5 -3.66 -57.99 -27.65
CA MET A 5 -3.29 -57.68 -26.28
C MET A 5 -1.82 -57.27 -26.19
N LYS A 6 -0.94 -57.89 -26.97
CA LYS A 6 0.49 -57.49 -27.08
C LYS A 6 0.68 -56.13 -27.73
N ARG A 7 -0.13 -55.79 -28.75
CA ARG A 7 -0.12 -54.44 -29.37
C ARG A 7 -0.65 -53.35 -28.43
N LYS A 8 -1.69 -53.66 -27.63
CA LYS A 8 -2.19 -52.70 -26.63
C LYS A 8 -1.23 -52.52 -25.46
N ILE A 9 -0.51 -53.53 -25.05
CA ILE A 9 0.53 -53.45 -23.99
C ILE A 9 1.78 -52.69 -24.56
N ALA A 10 2.18 -52.93 -25.82
CA ALA A 10 3.25 -52.19 -26.44
C ALA A 10 2.89 -50.70 -26.63
N MET A 11 1.64 -50.39 -27.01
CA MET A 11 1.15 -49.00 -27.10
C MET A 11 1.04 -48.33 -25.71
N LEU A 12 0.73 -49.08 -24.67
CA LEU A 12 0.71 -48.55 -23.29
C LEU A 12 2.12 -48.31 -22.73
N LEU A 13 3.07 -49.13 -23.10
CA LEU A 13 4.48 -48.98 -22.73
C LEU A 13 5.20 -47.87 -23.53
N THR A 14 4.79 -47.62 -24.78
CA THR A 14 5.26 -46.45 -25.57
C THR A 14 4.63 -45.15 -25.13
N LEU A 15 3.41 -45.17 -24.56
CA LEU A 15 2.77 -43.96 -24.01
C LEU A 15 3.32 -43.60 -22.61
N LEU A 16 3.92 -44.55 -21.88
CA LEU A 16 4.58 -44.36 -20.58
C LEU A 16 6.07 -43.95 -20.69
N GLY A 17 6.64 -43.99 -21.91
CA GLY A 17 8.03 -43.66 -22.15
C GLY A 17 8.33 -42.23 -22.60
N VAL A 18 7.29 -41.38 -22.79
CA VAL A 18 7.47 -40.08 -23.44
C VAL A 18 7.39 -38.87 -22.45
N THR A 19 7.12 -39.11 -21.19
CA THR A 19 7.17 -38.03 -20.20
C THR A 19 8.06 -38.42 -19.02
N SER A 20 9.35 -38.15 -19.14
CA SER A 20 10.20 -38.08 -17.96
C SER A 20 9.90 -36.79 -17.24
N ILE A 21 8.91 -36.82 -16.32
CA ILE A 21 8.69 -35.71 -15.41
C ILE A 21 9.79 -35.77 -14.35
N VAL A 22 10.80 -34.94 -14.48
CA VAL A 22 11.78 -34.74 -13.43
C VAL A 22 11.21 -33.69 -12.48
N ILE A 23 10.67 -34.12 -11.37
CA ILE A 23 10.32 -33.23 -10.26
C ILE A 23 11.61 -32.99 -9.49
N GLY A 24 12.25 -31.86 -9.78
CA GLY A 24 13.40 -31.40 -9.02
C GLY A 24 12.95 -30.59 -7.82
N THR A 25 13.10 -31.10 -6.62
CA THR A 25 13.02 -30.28 -5.39
C THR A 25 14.38 -29.66 -5.16
N THR A 26 14.51 -28.38 -5.40
CA THR A 26 15.72 -27.63 -5.03
C THR A 26 15.55 -27.09 -3.62
N PHE A 27 16.46 -27.50 -2.72
CA PHE A 27 16.61 -26.84 -1.43
C PHE A 27 17.31 -25.50 -1.67
N ALA A 28 16.65 -24.40 -1.31
CA ALA A 28 17.30 -23.09 -1.25
C ALA A 28 18.37 -23.14 -0.14
N ILE A 29 19.64 -23.07 -0.50
CA ILE A 29 20.72 -22.85 0.47
C ILE A 29 20.68 -21.36 0.82
N TYR A 30 20.14 -21.06 1.99
CA TYR A 30 20.14 -19.73 2.57
C TYR A 30 21.40 -19.62 3.45
N GLU A 31 22.46 -18.98 2.97
CA GLU A 31 23.54 -18.52 3.84
C GLU A 31 23.11 -17.19 4.48
N ASN A 32 22.52 -17.28 5.66
CA ASN A 32 22.28 -16.12 6.48
C ASN A 32 22.96 -16.32 7.85
N THR A 33 24.09 -15.67 8.03
CA THR A 33 24.76 -15.59 9.31
C THR A 33 24.06 -14.52 10.15
N ILE A 34 22.95 -14.89 10.80
CA ILE A 34 22.35 -14.07 11.85
C ILE A 34 22.48 -14.83 13.17
N ASN A 35 23.39 -14.36 14.00
CA ASN A 35 23.47 -14.74 15.41
C ASN A 35 22.33 -14.07 16.20
N THR A 36 21.14 -14.68 16.22
CA THR A 36 20.13 -14.39 17.24
C THR A 36 19.33 -15.64 17.55
N ASN A 37 19.31 -16.00 18.83
CA ASN A 37 18.53 -17.10 19.42
C ASN A 37 17.02 -16.79 19.43
N LYS A 38 16.37 -16.72 18.25
CA LYS A 38 14.90 -16.70 18.14
C LYS A 38 14.48 -17.49 16.91
N ASN A 39 13.59 -18.46 17.13
CA ASN A 39 12.97 -19.23 16.05
C ASN A 39 12.03 -18.33 15.23
N HIS A 40 12.48 -17.86 14.08
CA HIS A 40 11.62 -17.24 13.10
C HIS A 40 11.10 -18.31 12.14
N ILE A 41 9.77 -18.53 12.12
CA ILE A 41 9.14 -19.34 11.08
C ILE A 41 9.01 -18.42 9.85
N ILE A 42 9.99 -18.52 8.95
CA ILE A 42 9.91 -17.90 7.63
C ILE A 42 9.14 -18.90 6.75
N LYS A 43 7.93 -18.58 6.33
CA LYS A 43 7.28 -19.27 5.22
C LYS A 43 7.99 -18.83 3.94
N THR A 44 8.95 -19.64 3.48
CA THR A 44 9.53 -19.51 2.15
C THR A 44 8.53 -20.08 1.14
N GLY A 45 8.30 -19.38 0.04
CA GLY A 45 7.51 -19.91 -1.07
C GLY A 45 8.14 -21.18 -1.63
N VAL A 46 7.34 -22.04 -2.23
CA VAL A 46 7.80 -23.31 -2.78
C VAL A 46 8.29 -23.08 -4.21
N VAL A 47 9.59 -23.30 -4.45
CA VAL A 47 10.18 -23.33 -5.79
C VAL A 47 9.97 -24.71 -6.40
N ASN A 48 9.05 -24.82 -7.33
CA ASN A 48 8.81 -26.03 -8.11
C ASN A 48 8.76 -25.71 -9.59
N PHE A 49 9.24 -26.64 -10.42
CA PHE A 49 9.08 -26.53 -11.87
C PHE A 49 8.90 -27.89 -12.50
N THR A 50 8.32 -27.90 -13.68
CA THR A 50 8.32 -29.06 -14.57
C THR A 50 9.18 -28.78 -15.78
N LEU A 51 10.03 -29.75 -16.12
CA LEU A 51 10.78 -29.80 -17.36
C LEU A 51 10.10 -30.82 -18.30
N THR A 52 9.73 -30.35 -19.49
CA THR A 52 9.21 -31.21 -20.54
C THR A 52 10.20 -31.20 -21.69
N GLU A 53 10.63 -32.38 -22.11
CA GLU A 53 11.58 -32.57 -23.22
C GLU A 53 10.88 -33.29 -24.39
N SER A 54 11.14 -32.86 -25.61
CA SER A 54 10.52 -33.43 -26.81
C SER A 54 11.22 -34.69 -27.34
N THR A 55 12.42 -34.97 -26.84
CA THR A 55 13.28 -36.07 -27.32
C THR A 55 13.91 -36.84 -26.17
N ASN A 56 14.51 -38.02 -26.47
CA ASN A 56 15.13 -38.92 -25.49
C ASN A 56 16.45 -38.38 -24.87
N GLY A 57 16.54 -37.13 -24.54
CA GLY A 57 17.68 -36.44 -23.96
C GLY A 57 18.49 -35.67 -25.01
N LEU A 58 19.49 -34.94 -24.52
CA LEU A 58 20.37 -34.11 -25.35
C LEU A 58 21.38 -35.03 -26.05
N VAL A 59 21.08 -35.42 -27.30
CA VAL A 59 22.00 -36.14 -28.18
C VAL A 59 22.14 -35.33 -29.46
N LEU A 60 23.29 -34.71 -29.64
CA LEU A 60 23.68 -34.01 -30.85
C LEU A 60 24.98 -34.64 -31.35
N ASP A 61 24.83 -35.49 -32.36
CA ASP A 61 25.97 -36.19 -32.97
C ASP A 61 26.55 -35.35 -34.11
N ASN A 62 27.86 -35.49 -34.34
CA ASN A 62 28.56 -34.89 -35.48
C ASN A 62 28.54 -33.36 -35.52
N LEU A 63 29.00 -32.71 -34.41
CA LEU A 63 29.16 -31.25 -34.40
C LEU A 63 30.04 -30.80 -35.57
N GLN A 64 29.56 -29.82 -36.33
CA GLN A 64 30.23 -29.25 -37.49
C GLN A 64 30.79 -27.86 -37.17
N GLU A 65 31.83 -27.46 -37.88
CA GLU A 65 32.27 -26.06 -37.91
C GLU A 65 31.25 -25.26 -38.72
N LEU A 66 30.56 -24.32 -38.07
CA LEU A 66 29.51 -23.51 -38.66
C LEU A 66 29.66 -22.06 -38.26
N THR A 67 29.23 -21.17 -39.12
CA THR A 67 28.98 -19.78 -38.72
C THR A 67 27.75 -19.69 -37.78
N ASP A 68 27.61 -18.59 -37.06
CA ASP A 68 26.49 -18.41 -36.16
C ASP A 68 25.12 -18.48 -36.89
N TYR A 69 25.06 -17.97 -38.12
CA TYR A 69 23.88 -18.07 -38.98
C TYR A 69 23.53 -19.52 -39.35
N GLU A 70 24.52 -20.28 -39.80
CA GLU A 70 24.35 -21.69 -40.16
C GLU A 70 24.05 -22.54 -38.91
N GLY A 71 24.69 -22.24 -37.79
CA GLY A 71 24.46 -22.89 -36.51
C GLY A 71 23.02 -22.74 -36.02
N MET A 72 22.45 -21.55 -36.11
CA MET A 72 21.06 -21.31 -35.77
C MET A 72 20.07 -21.89 -36.79
N ALA A 73 20.47 -22.08 -38.05
CA ALA A 73 19.63 -22.64 -39.11
C ALA A 73 19.57 -24.17 -39.13
N GLN A 74 20.32 -24.86 -38.25
CA GLN A 74 20.33 -26.33 -38.19
C GLN A 74 18.89 -26.87 -37.98
N GLU A 75 18.54 -27.92 -38.74
CA GLU A 75 17.23 -28.59 -38.58
C GLU A 75 17.15 -29.41 -37.28
N GLU A 76 18.30 -29.96 -36.85
CA GLU A 76 18.40 -30.72 -35.62
C GLU A 76 18.55 -29.79 -34.42
N TYR A 77 17.70 -29.94 -33.44
CA TYR A 77 17.74 -29.21 -32.18
C TYR A 77 17.17 -30.05 -31.04
N TYR A 78 17.60 -29.70 -29.82
CA TYR A 78 17.02 -30.25 -28.62
C TYR A 78 15.97 -29.25 -28.06
N GLU A 79 14.72 -29.69 -27.95
CA GLU A 79 13.64 -28.85 -27.49
C GLU A 79 13.23 -29.18 -26.06
N PHE A 80 13.10 -28.15 -25.24
CA PHE A 80 12.61 -28.28 -23.86
C PHE A 80 11.76 -27.08 -23.44
N THR A 81 10.87 -27.34 -22.48
CA THR A 81 10.01 -26.33 -21.89
C THR A 81 10.14 -26.36 -20.38
N ILE A 82 10.34 -25.20 -19.77
CA ILE A 82 10.34 -24.99 -18.33
C ILE A 82 9.02 -24.33 -17.97
N LYS A 83 8.26 -24.91 -17.01
CA LYS A 83 7.06 -24.29 -16.44
C LYS A 83 7.26 -24.10 -14.94
N ASN A 84 7.04 -22.88 -14.44
CA ASN A 84 6.97 -22.62 -13.00
C ASN A 84 5.69 -23.22 -12.44
N THR A 85 5.81 -24.23 -11.59
CA THR A 85 4.69 -24.90 -10.87
C THR A 85 4.74 -24.63 -9.37
N GLY A 86 5.63 -23.73 -8.93
CA GLY A 86 5.71 -23.22 -7.58
C GLY A 86 4.60 -22.19 -7.30
N ASP A 87 4.57 -21.68 -6.10
CA ASP A 87 3.63 -20.66 -5.64
C ASP A 87 4.24 -19.24 -5.63
N THR A 88 5.44 -19.09 -6.17
CA THR A 88 6.17 -17.82 -6.21
C THR A 88 6.86 -17.61 -7.55
N LYS A 89 7.10 -16.34 -7.90
CA LYS A 89 7.94 -15.94 -9.03
C LYS A 89 9.35 -16.51 -8.83
N THR A 90 9.90 -17.14 -9.87
CA THR A 90 11.15 -17.90 -9.76
C THR A 90 12.09 -17.55 -10.92
N ASP A 91 13.38 -17.35 -10.60
CA ASP A 91 14.45 -17.24 -11.57
C ASP A 91 14.99 -18.62 -11.87
N TYR A 92 15.13 -18.94 -13.15
CA TYR A 92 15.69 -20.20 -13.60
C TYR A 92 17.02 -19.94 -14.31
N GLU A 93 18.08 -20.57 -13.81
CA GLU A 93 19.38 -20.63 -14.45
C GLU A 93 19.47 -21.91 -15.29
N ILE A 94 19.79 -21.76 -16.56
CA ILE A 94 19.88 -22.85 -17.53
C ILE A 94 21.34 -23.04 -17.87
N SER A 95 21.87 -24.22 -17.57
CA SER A 95 23.30 -24.53 -17.75
C SER A 95 23.50 -25.85 -18.43
N LEU A 96 24.63 -26.01 -19.11
CA LEU A 96 25.13 -27.29 -19.57
C LEU A 96 26.23 -27.80 -18.63
N VAL A 97 26.09 -29.00 -18.11
CA VAL A 97 27.02 -29.62 -17.17
C VAL A 97 27.59 -30.90 -17.74
N ASP A 98 28.77 -31.34 -17.24
CA ASP A 98 29.34 -32.61 -17.69
C ASP A 98 28.39 -33.77 -17.34
N LYS A 99 28.24 -34.67 -18.32
CA LYS A 99 27.60 -35.96 -18.15
C LYS A 99 28.69 -37.04 -18.32
N PRO A 100 29.30 -37.51 -17.23
CA PRO A 100 30.37 -38.50 -17.33
C PRO A 100 29.93 -39.75 -18.11
N ASN A 101 30.78 -40.16 -19.06
CA ASN A 101 30.59 -41.41 -19.79
C ASN A 101 31.79 -42.33 -19.53
N SER A 102 31.64 -43.27 -18.63
CA SER A 102 32.67 -44.21 -18.20
C SER A 102 33.16 -45.17 -19.31
N SER A 103 32.40 -45.31 -20.40
CA SER A 103 32.75 -46.15 -21.53
C SER A 103 33.63 -45.45 -22.58
N TYR A 104 33.80 -44.12 -22.46
CA TYR A 104 34.63 -43.34 -23.38
C TYR A 104 36.04 -43.15 -22.84
N THR A 105 37.02 -43.63 -23.58
CA THR A 105 38.45 -43.55 -23.23
C THR A 105 39.23 -42.55 -24.07
N GLY A 106 38.57 -41.86 -25.00
CA GLY A 106 39.18 -40.85 -25.87
C GLY A 106 39.33 -39.49 -25.19
N THR A 107 39.92 -38.56 -25.93
CA THR A 107 40.12 -37.18 -25.48
C THR A 107 38.78 -36.43 -25.46
N ILE A 108 38.51 -35.71 -24.37
CA ILE A 108 37.32 -34.86 -24.24
C ILE A 108 37.55 -33.55 -25.01
N LEU A 109 36.59 -33.17 -25.86
CA LEU A 109 36.58 -31.92 -26.60
C LEU A 109 36.49 -30.73 -25.64
N ASN A 110 37.38 -29.75 -25.84
CA ASN A 110 37.39 -28.56 -24.98
C ASN A 110 36.21 -27.63 -25.29
N GLU A 111 35.49 -27.22 -24.25
CA GLU A 111 34.31 -26.36 -24.33
C GLU A 111 34.53 -25.00 -24.98
N LYS A 112 35.79 -24.51 -25.06
CA LYS A 112 36.13 -23.25 -25.74
C LYS A 112 35.78 -23.22 -27.23
N TYR A 113 35.67 -24.41 -27.82
CA TYR A 113 35.34 -24.58 -29.24
C TYR A 113 33.85 -24.75 -29.50
N ILE A 114 33.01 -24.70 -28.46
CA ILE A 114 31.57 -24.97 -28.57
C ILE A 114 30.77 -23.69 -28.46
N LYS A 115 29.98 -23.41 -29.46
CA LYS A 115 28.89 -22.44 -29.40
C LYS A 115 27.55 -23.11 -29.15
N VAL A 116 26.75 -22.42 -28.40
CA VAL A 116 25.36 -22.77 -28.05
C VAL A 116 24.44 -21.73 -28.63
N GLY A 117 23.48 -22.17 -29.41
CA GLY A 117 22.38 -21.36 -29.92
C GLY A 117 21.07 -21.76 -29.25
N LEU A 118 20.35 -20.81 -28.68
CA LEU A 118 19.02 -21.00 -28.17
C LEU A 118 18.03 -20.17 -28.97
N LEU A 119 16.92 -20.77 -29.35
CA LEU A 119 15.75 -20.03 -29.84
C LEU A 119 14.67 -20.10 -28.74
N LYS A 120 14.47 -19.00 -28.08
CA LYS A 120 13.53 -18.85 -26.94
C LYS A 120 12.17 -18.41 -27.43
N ASN A 121 11.13 -19.15 -27.07
CA ASN A 121 9.74 -18.90 -27.46
C ASN A 121 9.54 -18.71 -28.99
N ASN A 122 10.38 -19.37 -29.81
CA ASN A 122 10.42 -19.26 -31.28
C ASN A 122 10.68 -17.83 -31.83
N SER A 123 11.23 -16.93 -31.06
CA SER A 123 11.40 -15.52 -31.48
C SER A 123 12.71 -14.86 -31.02
N GLU A 124 13.24 -15.21 -29.88
CA GLU A 124 14.46 -14.61 -29.32
C GLU A 124 15.65 -15.56 -29.52
N GLU A 125 16.68 -15.09 -30.22
CA GLU A 125 17.90 -15.83 -30.45
C GLU A 125 18.98 -15.42 -29.44
N ILE A 126 19.61 -16.43 -28.81
CA ILE A 126 20.71 -16.27 -27.88
C ILE A 126 21.84 -17.15 -28.36
N ILE A 127 23.02 -16.57 -28.63
CA ILE A 127 24.21 -17.30 -29.05
C ILE A 127 25.35 -17.01 -28.09
N VAL A 128 25.93 -18.05 -27.50
CA VAL A 128 27.00 -17.92 -26.52
C VAL A 128 28.12 -18.93 -26.77
N ASN A 129 29.38 -18.57 -26.42
CA ASN A 129 30.45 -19.55 -26.32
C ASN A 129 30.39 -20.22 -24.95
N LEU A 130 30.38 -21.55 -24.91
CA LEU A 130 30.10 -22.33 -23.71
C LEU A 130 31.11 -22.05 -22.58
N LYS A 131 32.39 -21.84 -22.92
CA LYS A 131 33.44 -21.50 -21.96
C LYS A 131 33.30 -20.06 -21.44
N GLU A 132 33.03 -19.11 -22.32
CA GLU A 132 32.97 -17.68 -21.96
C GLU A 132 31.84 -17.39 -20.97
N VAL A 133 30.70 -18.08 -21.09
CA VAL A 133 29.58 -17.96 -20.16
C VAL A 133 29.67 -18.92 -18.98
N ASN A 134 30.81 -19.59 -18.78
CA ASN A 134 30.98 -20.58 -17.72
C ASN A 134 29.82 -21.60 -17.68
N ARG A 135 29.39 -22.04 -18.87
CA ARG A 135 28.29 -23.00 -19.09
C ARG A 135 26.88 -22.53 -18.71
N LEU A 136 26.72 -21.34 -18.24
CA LEU A 136 25.39 -20.72 -17.97
C LEU A 136 24.87 -20.11 -19.29
N ILE A 137 23.93 -20.80 -19.94
CA ILE A 137 23.52 -20.47 -21.32
C ILE A 137 22.34 -19.51 -21.38
N ASP A 138 21.47 -19.43 -20.34
CA ASP A 138 20.44 -18.42 -20.21
C ASP A 138 19.95 -18.31 -18.75
N LYS A 139 19.34 -17.15 -18.45
CA LYS A 139 18.56 -16.91 -17.22
C LYS A 139 17.19 -16.39 -17.59
N VAL A 140 16.17 -16.94 -16.98
CA VAL A 140 14.78 -16.51 -17.22
C VAL A 140 13.99 -16.44 -15.93
N THR A 141 13.18 -15.40 -15.80
CA THR A 141 12.25 -15.23 -14.69
C THR A 141 10.85 -15.63 -15.14
N LEU A 142 10.20 -16.53 -14.41
CA LEU A 142 8.83 -16.96 -14.70
C LEU A 142 7.91 -16.66 -13.51
N ASP A 143 6.80 -16.02 -13.81
CA ASP A 143 5.68 -15.91 -12.87
C ASP A 143 5.04 -17.29 -12.65
N VAL A 144 4.23 -17.43 -11.61
CA VAL A 144 3.49 -18.65 -11.29
C VAL A 144 2.66 -19.09 -12.51
N ASP A 145 2.69 -20.38 -12.81
CA ASP A 145 2.04 -21.02 -13.96
C ASP A 145 2.52 -20.60 -15.37
N LYS A 146 3.51 -19.74 -15.47
CA LYS A 146 4.11 -19.37 -16.77
C LYS A 146 5.16 -20.38 -17.21
N SER A 147 5.36 -20.45 -18.54
CA SER A 147 6.34 -21.35 -19.17
C SER A 147 7.15 -20.63 -20.22
N VAL A 148 8.31 -21.17 -20.51
CA VAL A 148 9.23 -20.76 -21.59
C VAL A 148 9.69 -21.99 -22.35
N ASN A 149 9.70 -21.90 -23.68
CA ASN A 149 10.17 -22.95 -24.58
C ASN A 149 11.52 -22.59 -25.17
N TYR A 150 12.39 -23.57 -25.32
CA TYR A 150 13.72 -23.43 -25.94
C TYR A 150 13.99 -24.50 -26.98
N LYS A 151 14.65 -24.10 -28.09
CA LYS A 151 15.28 -24.97 -29.04
C LYS A 151 16.79 -24.74 -28.96
N LEU A 152 17.54 -25.74 -28.50
CA LEU A 152 18.97 -25.67 -28.30
C LEU A 152 19.71 -26.35 -29.44
N ARG A 153 20.74 -25.69 -29.96
CA ARG A 153 21.66 -26.17 -30.99
C ARG A 153 23.10 -26.02 -30.52
N LEU A 154 23.99 -26.86 -31.03
CA LEU A 154 25.42 -26.78 -30.74
C LEU A 154 26.20 -26.87 -32.05
N TRP A 155 27.28 -26.10 -32.13
CA TRP A 155 28.22 -26.20 -33.24
C TRP A 155 29.64 -25.86 -32.79
N LEU A 156 30.64 -26.12 -33.67
CA LEU A 156 32.03 -25.77 -33.43
C LEU A 156 32.35 -24.39 -34.00
N ASP A 157 33.01 -23.55 -33.21
CA ASP A 157 33.60 -22.28 -33.65
C ASP A 157 35.12 -22.47 -33.72
N LEU A 158 35.63 -22.75 -34.92
CA LEU A 158 37.03 -23.04 -35.18
C LEU A 158 37.69 -21.97 -36.09
N LYS A 159 37.08 -20.81 -36.23
CA LYS A 159 37.54 -19.76 -37.18
C LYS A 159 38.96 -19.24 -36.94
N ASP A 160 39.42 -19.30 -35.69
CA ASP A 160 40.74 -18.76 -35.29
C ASP A 160 41.79 -19.87 -35.06
N ILE A 161 41.60 -21.06 -35.64
CA ILE A 161 42.43 -22.22 -35.41
C ILE A 161 43.06 -22.69 -36.72
N THR A 162 44.36 -23.08 -36.68
CA THR A 162 45.05 -23.63 -37.85
C THR A 162 44.50 -25.00 -38.25
N ASP A 163 44.70 -25.40 -39.53
CA ASP A 163 44.19 -26.67 -40.04
C ASP A 163 44.79 -27.86 -39.31
N GLU A 164 46.09 -27.81 -38.92
CA GLU A 164 46.75 -28.86 -38.14
C GLU A 164 46.10 -29.00 -36.75
N ALA A 165 45.67 -27.86 -36.12
CA ALA A 165 45.00 -27.89 -34.85
C ALA A 165 43.55 -28.40 -34.98
N LYS A 166 42.87 -28.16 -36.11
CA LYS A 166 41.55 -28.72 -36.41
C LYS A 166 41.60 -30.24 -36.56
N GLU A 167 42.64 -30.76 -37.28
CA GLU A 167 42.84 -32.20 -37.41
C GLU A 167 43.02 -32.90 -36.06
N ALA A 168 43.67 -32.25 -35.09
CA ALA A 168 43.84 -32.78 -33.75
C ALA A 168 42.53 -32.88 -32.94
N LEU A 169 41.45 -32.21 -33.34
CA LEU A 169 40.13 -32.29 -32.70
C LEU A 169 39.28 -33.44 -33.23
N VAL A 170 39.64 -34.02 -34.36
CA VAL A 170 38.86 -35.09 -34.99
C VAL A 170 38.74 -36.29 -34.03
N GLY A 171 37.53 -36.75 -33.83
CA GLY A 171 37.19 -37.88 -32.94
C GLY A 171 37.13 -37.54 -31.45
N GLN A 172 37.44 -36.33 -31.05
CA GLN A 172 37.17 -35.89 -29.67
C GLN A 172 35.65 -35.76 -29.42
N LYS A 173 35.23 -35.99 -28.19
CA LYS A 173 33.79 -35.93 -27.79
C LYS A 173 33.60 -35.08 -26.55
N ILE A 174 32.45 -34.46 -26.44
CA ILE A 174 31.98 -33.84 -25.21
C ILE A 174 30.64 -34.46 -24.79
N PHE A 175 30.46 -34.65 -23.51
CA PHE A 175 29.25 -35.23 -22.95
C PHE A 175 28.63 -34.20 -22.02
N LEU A 176 27.47 -33.67 -22.37
CA LEU A 176 26.78 -32.61 -21.67
C LEU A 176 25.37 -33.06 -21.25
N ALA A 177 24.91 -32.51 -20.15
CA ALA A 177 23.55 -32.63 -19.70
C ALA A 177 22.98 -31.24 -19.41
N LEU A 178 21.69 -31.05 -19.64
CA LEU A 178 20.97 -29.84 -19.24
C LEU A 178 20.80 -29.85 -17.72
N LYS A 179 21.13 -28.73 -17.08
CA LYS A 179 20.88 -28.47 -15.67
C LYS A 179 20.03 -27.20 -15.56
N ILE A 180 18.91 -27.31 -14.87
CA ILE A 180 18.05 -26.17 -14.52
C ILE A 180 18.08 -26.01 -13.02
N ASN A 181 18.41 -24.80 -12.58
CA ASN A 181 18.41 -24.41 -11.19
C ASN A 181 17.34 -23.34 -10.98
N GLY A 182 16.25 -23.68 -10.28
CA GLY A 182 15.25 -22.72 -9.86
C GLY A 182 15.72 -22.04 -8.58
N ILE A 183 15.90 -20.74 -8.64
CA ILE A 183 16.19 -19.91 -7.48
C ILE A 183 14.92 -19.13 -7.22
N GLN A 184 14.36 -19.26 -6.01
CA GLN A 184 13.27 -18.38 -5.64
C GLN A 184 13.71 -16.97 -6.00
N ASN A 185 12.97 -16.34 -6.91
CA ASN A 185 13.13 -14.92 -7.11
C ASN A 185 12.63 -14.26 -5.83
N VAL A 186 13.39 -14.40 -4.78
CA VAL A 186 13.50 -13.37 -3.78
C VAL A 186 14.22 -12.24 -4.52
N ASN A 187 13.52 -11.65 -5.54
CA ASN A 187 13.76 -10.25 -5.67
C ASN A 187 13.56 -9.76 -4.24
N THR A 188 14.62 -9.53 -3.54
CA THR A 188 14.76 -8.29 -2.84
C THR A 188 14.44 -7.27 -3.93
N ILE A 189 13.13 -7.05 -4.17
CA ILE A 189 12.66 -5.75 -4.54
C ILE A 189 13.40 -4.95 -3.50
N GLU A 190 14.49 -4.29 -3.89
CA GLU A 190 15.01 -3.19 -3.08
C GLU A 190 13.74 -2.47 -2.74
N SER A 191 13.35 -2.60 -1.47
CA SER A 191 12.03 -2.14 -1.06
C SER A 191 12.04 -0.73 -1.56
N MET A 192 11.18 -0.39 -2.53
CA MET A 192 11.16 0.96 -3.10
C MET A 192 10.87 1.98 -2.00
N ASP A 193 10.72 1.48 -0.79
CA ASP A 193 10.67 2.17 0.49
C ASP A 193 11.63 1.49 1.47
N THR A 194 12.72 2.15 1.81
CA THR A 194 13.76 1.69 2.75
C THR A 194 13.59 2.30 4.15
N SER A 195 12.52 3.08 4.37
CA SER A 195 12.24 3.80 5.63
C SER A 195 12.07 2.89 6.86
N GLY A 196 11.82 1.61 6.64
CA GLY A 196 11.46 0.66 7.68
C GLY A 196 9.95 0.60 8.00
N ALA A 197 9.14 1.43 7.37
CA ALA A 197 7.68 1.40 7.53
C ALA A 197 7.09 0.04 7.18
N ASN A 198 6.03 -0.34 7.87
CA ASN A 198 5.30 -1.57 7.55
C ASN A 198 4.50 -1.38 6.26
N LYS A 199 4.56 -2.38 5.39
CA LYS A 199 3.80 -2.39 4.14
C LYS A 199 2.30 -2.27 4.41
N PRO A 200 1.57 -1.54 3.55
CA PRO A 200 0.11 -1.49 3.65
C PRO A 200 -0.53 -2.88 3.50
N ILE A 201 -1.55 -3.15 4.31
CA ILE A 201 -2.35 -4.37 4.21
C ILE A 201 -3.68 -3.99 3.56
N LEU A 202 -3.92 -4.49 2.34
CA LEU A 202 -5.15 -4.25 1.60
C LEU A 202 -6.20 -5.29 1.99
N ALA A 203 -7.44 -4.85 2.21
CA ALA A 203 -8.58 -5.75 2.16
C ALA A 203 -8.85 -6.19 0.71
N SER A 204 -9.52 -7.32 0.52
CA SER A 204 -9.70 -7.98 -0.78
C SER A 204 -10.28 -7.07 -1.88
N ASN A 205 -11.11 -6.11 -1.49
CA ASN A 205 -11.80 -5.19 -2.42
C ASN A 205 -11.23 -3.76 -2.42
N MET A 206 -10.10 -3.52 -1.75
CA MET A 206 -9.35 -2.27 -1.84
C MET A 206 -8.40 -2.29 -3.03
N ILE A 207 -8.32 -1.19 -3.73
CA ILE A 207 -7.48 -1.01 -4.92
C ILE A 207 -6.38 -0.01 -4.57
N PRO A 208 -5.10 -0.40 -4.60
CA PRO A 208 -3.99 0.54 -4.41
C PRO A 208 -3.90 1.49 -5.59
N VAL A 209 -3.61 2.76 -5.31
CA VAL A 209 -3.59 3.80 -6.34
C VAL A 209 -2.40 4.73 -6.22
N TYR A 210 -1.93 5.23 -7.36
CA TYR A 210 -1.00 6.34 -7.46
C TYR A 210 -1.60 7.46 -8.33
N TYR A 211 -1.10 8.67 -8.16
CA TYR A 211 -1.60 9.82 -8.87
C TYR A 211 -0.72 10.16 -10.07
N ASP A 212 -1.33 10.32 -11.22
CA ASP A 212 -0.70 10.80 -12.44
C ASP A 212 -0.89 12.33 -12.53
N GLU A 213 0.17 13.05 -12.18
CA GLU A 213 0.16 14.53 -12.15
C GLU A 213 -0.05 15.14 -13.54
N THR A 214 0.41 14.47 -14.59
CA THR A 214 0.28 14.96 -15.97
C THR A 214 -1.16 14.98 -16.43
N ASN A 215 -1.93 13.95 -16.04
CA ASN A 215 -3.31 13.78 -16.49
C ASN A 215 -4.34 14.15 -15.41
N ASP A 216 -3.90 14.55 -14.19
CA ASP A 216 -4.76 14.87 -13.04
C ASP A 216 -5.74 13.74 -12.70
N VAL A 217 -5.25 12.49 -12.66
CA VAL A 217 -6.05 11.29 -12.41
C VAL A 217 -5.39 10.30 -11.48
N TRP A 218 -6.20 9.55 -10.74
CA TRP A 218 -5.74 8.38 -10.00
C TRP A 218 -5.68 7.16 -10.90
N LYS A 219 -4.60 6.40 -10.79
CA LYS A 219 -4.37 5.17 -11.55
C LYS A 219 -4.15 4.00 -10.60
N LYS A 220 -4.56 2.80 -11.05
CA LYS A 220 -4.26 1.56 -10.35
C LYS A 220 -2.76 1.38 -10.23
N ALA A 221 -2.31 1.10 -9.02
CA ALA A 221 -0.91 0.83 -8.73
C ALA A 221 -0.56 -0.67 -8.83
N ASP A 222 0.73 -0.96 -8.81
CA ASP A 222 1.22 -2.31 -8.54
C ASP A 222 1.13 -2.60 -7.03
N LYS A 223 0.23 -3.51 -6.64
CA LYS A 223 -0.03 -3.82 -5.22
C LYS A 223 1.24 -4.23 -4.43
N ASP A 224 2.19 -4.87 -5.11
CA ASP A 224 3.43 -5.33 -4.50
C ASP A 224 4.50 -4.24 -4.41
N ASN A 225 4.21 -3.04 -4.97
CA ASN A 225 5.12 -1.88 -5.03
C ASN A 225 6.48 -2.25 -5.64
N SER A 226 6.48 -3.13 -6.64
CA SER A 226 7.66 -3.74 -7.24
C SER A 226 8.11 -3.03 -8.53
N GLN A 227 7.20 -2.30 -9.16
CA GLN A 227 7.43 -1.64 -10.43
C GLN A 227 7.53 -0.13 -10.22
N LYS A 228 8.66 0.46 -10.62
CA LYS A 228 8.96 1.87 -10.41
C LYS A 228 7.87 2.79 -10.98
N ASP A 229 7.34 2.48 -12.16
CA ASP A 229 6.35 3.31 -12.87
C ASP A 229 4.95 3.23 -12.24
N TYR A 230 4.70 2.25 -11.37
CA TYR A 230 3.42 1.99 -10.72
C TYR A 230 3.53 1.97 -9.20
N ARG A 231 4.59 2.63 -8.67
CA ARG A 231 4.81 2.82 -7.23
C ARG A 231 3.63 3.57 -6.63
N TRP A 232 3.23 3.19 -5.41
CA TRP A 232 2.11 3.81 -4.73
C TRP A 232 2.37 4.23 -3.28
N TYR A 233 3.54 3.88 -2.75
CA TYR A 233 3.97 4.40 -1.46
C TYR A 233 5.48 4.51 -1.34
N SER A 234 5.88 5.49 -0.53
CA SER A 234 7.23 5.67 -0.01
C SER A 234 7.14 6.49 1.28
N TYR A 235 7.65 5.94 2.36
CA TYR A 235 7.74 6.62 3.66
C TYR A 235 9.16 7.16 3.89
N GLU A 236 9.92 7.39 2.83
CA GLU A 236 11.25 8.01 2.92
C GLU A 236 11.16 9.43 3.47
N SER A 237 12.15 9.80 4.33
CA SER A 237 12.23 11.13 4.93
C SER A 237 12.72 12.21 3.95
N SER A 238 13.22 11.81 2.78
CA SER A 238 13.76 12.71 1.76
C SER A 238 13.64 12.11 0.35
N GLY A 239 14.00 12.86 -0.67
CA GLY A 239 14.02 12.41 -2.07
C GLY A 239 12.71 12.66 -2.82
N GLU A 240 12.65 12.16 -4.05
CA GLU A 240 11.57 12.40 -5.01
C GLU A 240 10.20 11.92 -4.50
N TYR A 241 10.18 10.81 -3.76
CA TYR A 241 8.95 10.17 -3.30
C TYR A 241 8.60 10.47 -1.85
N LYS A 242 9.27 11.46 -1.23
CA LYS A 242 8.93 11.89 0.12
C LYS A 242 7.47 12.31 0.21
N GLY A 243 6.76 11.84 1.24
CA GLY A 243 5.36 12.15 1.47
C GLY A 243 4.38 11.41 0.57
N MET A 244 4.84 10.41 -0.20
CA MET A 244 3.99 9.51 -0.97
C MET A 244 3.45 8.41 -0.04
N TRP A 245 2.60 8.79 0.93
CA TRP A 245 1.94 7.81 1.78
C TRP A 245 1.01 6.94 0.95
N ALA A 246 0.88 5.67 1.33
CA ALA A 246 0.08 4.72 0.57
C ALA A 246 -1.40 5.12 0.52
N ASN A 247 -1.96 5.12 -0.68
CA ASN A 247 -3.37 5.40 -0.92
C ASN A 247 -4.06 4.17 -1.52
N ALA A 248 -5.27 3.87 -1.02
CA ALA A 248 -6.14 2.86 -1.60
C ALA A 248 -7.57 3.38 -1.70
N VAL A 249 -8.33 2.82 -2.63
CA VAL A 249 -9.71 3.23 -2.86
C VAL A 249 -10.66 2.05 -2.87
N THR A 250 -11.92 2.29 -2.55
CA THR A 250 -13.03 1.44 -2.95
C THR A 250 -13.81 2.11 -4.08
N VAL A 251 -14.46 1.31 -4.89
CA VAL A 251 -15.24 1.78 -6.04
C VAL A 251 -16.64 1.17 -6.03
N LYS A 252 -17.54 1.75 -6.82
CA LYS A 252 -18.90 1.25 -7.00
C LYS A 252 -18.89 -0.26 -7.35
N ASP A 253 -19.82 -0.99 -6.79
CA ASP A 253 -19.97 -2.45 -7.01
C ASP A 253 -19.96 -2.82 -8.50
N THR A 254 -20.64 -2.04 -9.34
CA THR A 254 -20.77 -2.29 -10.78
C THR A 254 -19.43 -2.34 -11.52
N ASN A 255 -18.41 -1.62 -11.02
CA ASN A 255 -17.12 -1.48 -11.66
C ASN A 255 -15.97 -2.15 -10.88
N ARG A 256 -16.26 -2.68 -9.67
CA ARG A 256 -15.23 -3.19 -8.74
C ARG A 256 -14.38 -4.29 -9.36
N GLN A 257 -15.01 -5.33 -9.93
CA GLN A 257 -14.26 -6.44 -10.53
C GLN A 257 -13.45 -6.00 -11.75
N THR A 258 -13.95 -5.05 -12.52
CA THR A 258 -13.21 -4.47 -13.65
C THR A 258 -11.90 -3.84 -13.19
N TYR A 259 -11.94 -3.01 -12.15
CA TYR A 259 -10.74 -2.37 -11.62
C TYR A 259 -9.82 -3.32 -10.85
N LEU A 260 -10.38 -4.29 -10.12
CA LEU A 260 -9.56 -5.31 -9.43
C LEU A 260 -8.75 -6.15 -10.43
N ASN A 261 -9.32 -6.46 -11.60
CA ASN A 261 -8.67 -7.25 -12.64
C ASN A 261 -7.84 -6.42 -13.64
N ALA A 262 -7.95 -5.08 -13.61
CA ALA A 262 -7.20 -4.21 -14.50
C ALA A 262 -5.69 -4.28 -14.23
N THR A 263 -4.89 -3.97 -15.23
CA THR A 263 -3.43 -3.86 -15.10
C THR A 263 -3.05 -2.58 -14.35
N PRO A 264 -1.90 -2.54 -13.66
CA PRO A 264 -1.31 -1.30 -13.16
C PRO A 264 -1.22 -0.24 -14.27
N GLY A 265 -1.44 1.03 -13.92
CA GLY A 265 -1.53 2.14 -14.89
C GLY A 265 -2.92 2.44 -15.43
N THR A 266 -3.91 1.57 -15.18
CA THR A 266 -5.31 1.85 -15.57
C THR A 266 -5.87 3.00 -14.76
N THR A 267 -6.45 4.00 -15.43
CA THR A 267 -7.15 5.14 -14.78
C THR A 267 -8.39 4.65 -14.04
N ILE A 268 -8.54 5.11 -12.78
CA ILE A 268 -9.74 4.90 -11.97
C ILE A 268 -10.52 6.21 -11.93
N SER A 269 -11.74 6.18 -12.46
CA SER A 269 -12.59 7.38 -12.51
C SER A 269 -12.97 7.84 -11.10
N MET A 270 -12.87 9.16 -10.84
CA MET A 270 -13.34 9.76 -9.59
C MET A 270 -14.86 9.58 -9.39
N ASP A 271 -15.62 9.42 -10.46
CA ASP A 271 -17.05 9.13 -10.39
C ASP A 271 -17.34 7.72 -9.86
N ASP A 272 -16.40 6.79 -10.08
CA ASP A 272 -16.53 5.41 -9.59
C ASP A 272 -15.98 5.23 -8.18
N ILE A 273 -15.04 6.08 -7.75
CA ILE A 273 -14.49 6.02 -6.39
C ILE A 273 -15.58 6.37 -5.38
N THR A 274 -15.74 5.50 -4.38
CA THR A 274 -16.65 5.70 -3.25
C THR A 274 -15.91 6.15 -2.01
N THR A 275 -14.76 5.53 -1.69
CA THR A 275 -13.93 5.90 -0.55
C THR A 275 -12.46 5.90 -0.89
N MET A 276 -11.70 6.78 -0.23
CA MET A 276 -10.24 6.91 -0.34
C MET A 276 -9.61 6.82 1.05
N TRP A 277 -8.53 6.08 1.16
CA TRP A 277 -7.86 5.73 2.42
C TRP A 277 -6.37 5.96 2.31
N VAL A 278 -5.75 6.33 3.45
CA VAL A 278 -4.29 6.50 3.57
C VAL A 278 -3.79 5.58 4.67
N TRP A 279 -2.73 4.82 4.38
CA TRP A 279 -2.12 3.91 5.34
C TRP A 279 -1.24 4.66 6.33
N ILE A 280 -1.43 4.39 7.61
CA ILE A 280 -0.61 4.88 8.71
C ILE A 280 0.18 3.68 9.25
N PRO A 281 1.46 3.56 8.89
CA PRO A 281 2.28 2.44 9.34
C PRO A 281 2.61 2.56 10.83
N ARG A 282 2.77 1.42 11.49
CA ARG A 282 3.13 1.34 12.92
C ARG A 282 4.43 2.06 13.21
N PHE A 283 4.44 2.89 14.24
CA PHE A 283 5.63 3.59 14.72
C PHE A 283 5.63 3.76 16.23
N ASN A 284 6.81 4.04 16.77
CA ASN A 284 6.99 4.59 18.10
C ASN A 284 7.39 6.07 18.00
N ALA A 285 7.22 6.83 19.06
CA ALA A 285 7.57 8.24 19.09
C ALA A 285 8.19 8.63 20.42
N VAL A 286 9.05 9.63 20.39
CA VAL A 286 9.49 10.32 21.61
C VAL A 286 8.39 11.30 22.01
N THR A 287 8.03 11.32 23.30
CA THR A 287 7.00 12.24 23.82
C THR A 287 7.41 13.68 23.54
N PRO A 288 6.63 14.47 22.80
CA PRO A 288 6.93 15.87 22.59
C PRO A 288 6.92 16.66 23.89
N SER A 289 7.80 17.65 23.99
CA SER A 289 7.83 18.56 25.11
C SER A 289 8.32 19.93 24.66
N ASN A 290 7.74 20.97 25.22
CA ASN A 290 8.20 22.35 25.03
C ASN A 290 8.47 22.69 23.57
N TYR A 291 7.49 22.38 22.68
CA TYR A 291 7.55 22.56 21.23
C TYR A 291 8.75 21.88 20.56
N ASN A 292 9.34 20.85 21.21
CA ASN A 292 10.56 20.18 20.79
C ASN A 292 11.76 21.13 20.56
N GLY A 293 11.85 22.20 21.38
CA GLY A 293 12.87 23.24 21.25
C GLY A 293 12.59 24.29 20.17
N GLY A 294 11.43 24.25 19.54
CA GLY A 294 10.92 25.30 18.67
C GLY A 294 10.15 26.39 19.44
N THR A 295 9.17 26.98 18.80
CA THR A 295 8.26 27.95 19.41
C THR A 295 6.81 27.51 19.25
N LYS A 296 5.88 28.12 19.99
CA LYS A 296 4.46 27.88 19.85
C LYS A 296 3.97 27.99 18.39
N ALA A 297 4.38 29.03 17.68
CA ALA A 297 4.00 29.25 16.28
C ALA A 297 4.79 28.37 15.30
N LYS A 298 5.94 27.83 15.68
CA LYS A 298 6.81 26.98 14.84
C LYS A 298 7.42 25.86 15.68
N PRO A 299 6.64 24.86 16.05
CA PRO A 299 7.16 23.70 16.76
C PRO A 299 8.08 22.87 15.85
N ASN A 300 9.08 22.25 16.43
CA ASN A 300 9.99 21.35 15.72
C ASN A 300 9.35 19.98 15.48
N ALA A 301 10.02 19.14 14.71
CA ALA A 301 9.55 17.80 14.38
C ALA A 301 9.40 16.91 15.63
N ILE A 302 8.42 16.03 15.56
CA ILE A 302 8.29 14.90 16.48
C ILE A 302 9.21 13.79 15.98
N ASP A 303 9.99 13.22 16.89
CA ASP A 303 10.85 12.09 16.59
C ASP A 303 10.03 10.81 16.52
N VAL A 304 9.88 10.29 15.31
CA VAL A 304 9.11 9.10 14.94
C VAL A 304 10.05 8.04 14.39
N THR A 305 9.89 6.81 14.86
CA THR A 305 10.62 5.64 14.38
C THR A 305 9.64 4.54 14.00
N PHE A 306 9.67 4.09 12.74
CA PHE A 306 8.88 2.94 12.32
C PHE A 306 9.36 1.67 13.02
N VAL A 307 8.41 0.86 13.49
CA VAL A 307 8.68 -0.35 14.28
C VAL A 307 7.83 -1.52 13.76
N LYS A 308 8.31 -2.74 14.00
CA LYS A 308 7.57 -3.94 13.60
C LYS A 308 6.50 -4.32 14.63
N GLN A 309 5.61 -5.21 14.26
CA GLN A 309 4.43 -5.58 15.07
C GLN A 309 4.77 -6.10 16.47
N ASN A 310 5.94 -6.69 16.65
CA ASN A 310 6.42 -7.23 17.94
C ASN A 310 7.25 -6.23 18.76
N GLU A 311 7.41 -5.01 18.28
CA GLU A 311 8.16 -3.93 18.95
C GLU A 311 7.21 -2.93 19.58
N THR A 312 7.71 -2.18 20.57
CA THR A 312 6.92 -1.15 21.27
C THR A 312 6.54 -0.03 20.30
N ALA A 313 5.27 0.33 20.29
CA ALA A 313 4.73 1.44 19.53
C ALA A 313 3.80 2.28 20.41
N ILE A 314 3.38 3.43 19.90
CA ILE A 314 2.29 4.19 20.53
C ILE A 314 0.99 3.36 20.49
N ASP A 315 0.10 3.61 21.42
CA ASP A 315 -1.07 2.76 21.69
C ASP A 315 -2.14 2.76 20.57
N ALA A 316 -2.11 3.75 19.65
CA ALA A 316 -2.95 3.76 18.46
C ALA A 316 -2.82 2.48 17.61
N PHE A 317 -1.69 1.79 17.71
CA PHE A 317 -1.45 0.52 17.01
C PHE A 317 -1.81 -0.72 17.84
N THR A 318 -2.59 -0.52 18.91
CA THR A 318 -3.20 -1.60 19.69
C THR A 318 -4.72 -1.50 19.57
N PHE A 319 -5.34 -2.53 19.02
CA PHE A 319 -6.78 -2.59 18.83
C PHE A 319 -7.36 -3.80 19.58
N GLY A 320 -8.02 -3.54 20.70
CA GLY A 320 -8.37 -4.59 21.65
C GLY A 320 -7.11 -5.30 22.17
N ASN A 321 -6.99 -6.59 21.87
CA ASN A 321 -5.82 -7.41 22.20
C ASN A 321 -4.83 -7.61 21.03
N LYS A 322 -5.08 -6.97 19.89
CA LYS A 322 -4.28 -7.13 18.67
C LYS A 322 -3.26 -6.01 18.54
N GLN A 323 -2.06 -6.36 18.09
CA GLN A 323 -1.03 -5.42 17.69
C GLN A 323 -1.11 -5.23 16.17
N LEU A 324 -1.38 -4.01 15.73
CA LEU A 324 -1.51 -3.68 14.32
C LEU A 324 -0.14 -3.32 13.71
N SER A 325 0.10 -3.70 12.48
CA SER A 325 1.24 -3.20 11.68
C SER A 325 0.99 -1.81 11.09
N GLY A 326 -0.23 -1.33 11.17
CA GLY A 326 -0.73 -0.04 10.71
C GLY A 326 -2.25 -0.06 10.61
N PHE A 327 -2.83 1.03 10.17
CA PHE A 327 -4.26 1.13 9.91
C PHE A 327 -4.54 2.09 8.73
N TRP A 328 -5.69 1.94 8.09
CA TRP A 328 -6.17 2.85 7.06
C TRP A 328 -6.97 3.97 7.68
N TYR A 329 -6.62 5.20 7.38
CA TYR A 329 -7.30 6.41 7.85
C TYR A 329 -8.04 7.08 6.69
N GLY A 330 -9.26 7.53 6.90
CA GLY A 330 -10.04 8.23 5.89
C GLY A 330 -9.27 9.43 5.32
N LYS A 331 -9.02 9.43 4.00
CA LYS A 331 -8.23 10.50 3.33
C LYS A 331 -8.87 11.87 3.49
N PHE A 332 -10.20 11.92 3.59
CA PHE A 332 -11.03 13.11 3.78
C PHE A 332 -11.97 12.88 4.94
N GLU A 333 -12.60 13.94 5.44
CA GLU A 333 -13.78 13.80 6.27
C GLU A 333 -14.85 12.96 5.57
N ILE A 334 -15.74 12.35 6.35
CA ILE A 334 -16.86 11.63 5.78
C ILE A 334 -17.79 12.64 5.12
N GLY A 335 -18.14 12.38 3.87
CA GLY A 335 -19.13 13.14 3.12
C GLY A 335 -20.39 12.34 2.83
N GLY A 336 -21.38 13.02 2.29
CA GLY A 336 -22.65 12.42 1.90
C GLY A 336 -23.74 12.55 2.94
N THR A 337 -24.68 11.59 2.98
CA THR A 337 -25.88 11.69 3.84
C THR A 337 -26.26 10.35 4.46
N LEU A 338 -26.81 10.39 5.67
CA LEU A 338 -27.56 9.29 6.26
C LEU A 338 -29.06 9.49 6.00
N ALA A 339 -29.72 8.43 5.56
CA ALA A 339 -31.16 8.48 5.28
C ALA A 339 -32.02 8.59 6.57
N SER A 340 -31.48 8.11 7.69
CA SER A 340 -32.10 8.12 9.02
C SER A 340 -31.03 8.01 10.10
N SER A 341 -31.38 8.25 11.35
CA SER A 341 -30.54 7.98 12.51
C SER A 341 -30.01 6.55 12.51
N CYS A 342 -28.76 6.41 12.89
CA CYS A 342 -27.98 5.19 12.86
C CYS A 342 -27.78 4.66 14.28
N THR A 343 -28.66 3.77 14.73
CA THR A 343 -28.69 3.32 16.13
C THR A 343 -28.09 1.92 16.36
N ASN A 344 -27.64 1.29 15.29
CA ASN A 344 -27.00 -0.04 15.31
C ASN A 344 -26.11 -0.22 14.07
N GLU A 345 -25.38 -1.33 13.99
CA GLU A 345 -24.40 -1.64 12.94
C GLU A 345 -25.00 -2.02 11.57
N THR A 346 -26.32 -1.88 11.38
CA THR A 346 -27.01 -2.27 10.12
C THR A 346 -27.73 -1.13 9.45
N CYS A 347 -27.35 0.11 9.73
CA CYS A 347 -27.97 1.26 9.08
C CYS A 347 -27.53 1.39 7.62
N ASN A 348 -28.37 2.08 6.83
CA ASN A 348 -28.08 2.31 5.43
C ASN A 348 -27.02 3.40 5.24
N VAL A 349 -25.84 3.01 4.81
CA VAL A 349 -24.66 3.88 4.57
C VAL A 349 -24.30 4.02 3.09
N SER A 350 -25.20 3.64 2.19
CA SER A 350 -24.93 3.61 0.73
C SER A 350 -24.60 4.99 0.13
N ASN A 351 -25.03 6.07 0.78
CA ASN A 351 -24.77 7.46 0.36
C ASN A 351 -23.56 8.09 1.06
N ILE A 352 -22.87 7.35 1.92
CA ILE A 352 -21.62 7.83 2.53
C ILE A 352 -20.50 7.73 1.50
N VAL A 353 -19.63 8.74 1.49
CA VAL A 353 -18.42 8.78 0.69
C VAL A 353 -17.24 9.27 1.51
N VAL A 354 -16.04 8.84 1.16
CA VAL A 354 -14.77 9.39 1.67
C VAL A 354 -13.96 9.84 0.47
N LYS A 355 -14.28 10.99 -0.06
CA LYS A 355 -13.65 11.52 -1.27
C LYS A 355 -13.71 13.05 -1.30
N PRO A 356 -12.90 13.70 -2.15
CA PRO A 356 -12.92 15.15 -2.22
C PRO A 356 -14.21 15.67 -2.85
N ASN A 357 -14.47 16.94 -2.60
CA ASN A 357 -15.57 17.66 -3.21
C ASN A 357 -16.97 17.13 -2.82
N ALA A 358 -17.08 16.53 -1.65
CA ALA A 358 -18.33 16.13 -1.04
C ALA A 358 -18.66 17.08 0.12
N GLU A 359 -19.92 17.38 0.36
CA GLU A 359 -20.33 18.05 1.58
C GLU A 359 -20.09 17.11 2.76
N ALA A 360 -19.41 17.58 3.82
CA ALA A 360 -19.12 16.79 5.00
C ALA A 360 -20.43 16.29 5.66
N LEU A 361 -20.46 15.02 6.06
CA LEU A 361 -21.57 14.44 6.80
C LEU A 361 -21.57 15.02 8.22
N ARG A 362 -22.32 16.05 8.43
CA ARG A 362 -22.42 16.83 9.68
C ARG A 362 -23.84 16.86 10.22
N GLY A 363 -23.99 17.34 11.43
CA GLY A 363 -25.30 17.39 12.06
C GLY A 363 -25.83 16.02 12.47
N GLN A 364 -24.91 15.11 12.75
CA GLN A 364 -25.21 13.79 13.28
C GLN A 364 -24.81 13.72 14.75
N THR A 365 -25.39 12.79 15.49
CA THR A 365 -24.90 12.46 16.83
C THR A 365 -23.63 11.61 16.74
N ILE A 366 -22.85 11.53 17.81
CA ILE A 366 -21.65 10.68 17.87
C ILE A 366 -22.03 9.21 17.67
N SER A 367 -23.15 8.77 18.24
CA SER A 367 -23.65 7.40 18.05
C SER A 367 -24.05 7.12 16.60
N ASP A 368 -24.68 8.09 15.90
CA ASP A 368 -24.97 7.93 14.47
C ASP A 368 -23.69 7.74 13.65
N LEU A 369 -22.69 8.59 13.90
CA LEU A 369 -21.40 8.51 13.21
C LEU A 369 -20.67 7.19 13.53
N PHE A 370 -20.68 6.77 14.80
CA PHE A 370 -20.07 5.50 15.20
C PHE A 370 -20.75 4.30 14.51
N TYR A 371 -22.08 4.18 14.60
CA TYR A 371 -22.77 3.05 13.99
C TYR A 371 -22.77 3.10 12.47
N ALA A 372 -22.71 4.28 11.86
CA ALA A 372 -22.51 4.42 10.43
C ALA A 372 -21.15 3.83 10.01
N SER A 373 -20.09 4.10 10.77
CA SER A 373 -18.78 3.50 10.49
C SER A 373 -18.82 1.97 10.57
N ARG A 374 -19.44 1.42 11.61
CA ARG A 374 -19.59 -0.03 11.79
C ARG A 374 -20.43 -0.70 10.71
N SER A 375 -21.39 0.05 10.14
CA SER A 375 -22.26 -0.47 9.08
C SER A 375 -21.54 -0.62 7.73
N MET A 376 -20.35 -0.03 7.54
CA MET A 376 -19.61 -0.12 6.28
C MET A 376 -19.08 -1.52 5.97
N GLU A 377 -18.89 -2.38 6.96
CA GLU A 377 -18.41 -3.75 6.79
C GLU A 377 -19.51 -4.82 6.87
N GLN A 378 -20.75 -4.41 7.15
CA GLN A 378 -21.84 -5.36 7.30
C GLN A 378 -22.25 -5.97 5.96
N PRO A 379 -22.81 -7.18 5.93
CA PRO A 379 -23.24 -7.84 4.71
C PRO A 379 -24.17 -6.95 3.87
N GLY A 380 -23.87 -6.84 2.57
CA GLY A 380 -24.65 -6.01 1.64
C GLY A 380 -24.20 -4.54 1.57
N ASN A 381 -23.09 -4.17 2.21
CA ASN A 381 -22.52 -2.83 2.05
C ASN A 381 -22.06 -2.58 0.61
N SER A 382 -22.09 -1.31 0.19
CA SER A 382 -21.68 -0.90 -1.17
C SER A 382 -20.16 -0.74 -1.34
N PHE A 383 -19.38 -0.77 -0.26
CA PHE A 383 -17.93 -0.52 -0.28
C PHE A 383 -17.13 -1.79 -0.60
N GLY A 384 -17.73 -2.97 -0.40
CA GLY A 384 -17.08 -4.26 -0.60
C GLY A 384 -16.24 -4.70 0.59
N PHE A 385 -16.37 -4.07 1.75
CA PHE A 385 -15.70 -4.53 2.96
C PHE A 385 -16.36 -5.78 3.52
N VAL A 386 -15.54 -6.64 4.10
CA VAL A 386 -15.96 -7.91 4.70
C VAL A 386 -15.51 -7.93 6.15
N SER A 387 -16.46 -8.10 7.07
CA SER A 387 -16.20 -8.05 8.52
C SER A 387 -15.24 -9.11 9.05
N SER A 388 -14.95 -10.16 8.27
CA SER A 388 -13.88 -11.13 8.59
C SER A 388 -12.47 -10.67 8.16
N GLU A 389 -12.35 -9.61 7.38
CA GLU A 389 -11.08 -9.07 6.89
C GLU A 389 -10.72 -7.74 7.55
N VAL A 390 -11.73 -6.96 7.89
CA VAL A 390 -11.56 -5.60 8.39
C VAL A 390 -12.50 -5.31 9.57
N ASP A 391 -12.10 -4.35 10.40
CA ASP A 391 -12.96 -3.68 11.37
C ASP A 391 -13.00 -2.20 10.96
N THR A 392 -14.20 -1.72 10.57
CA THR A 392 -14.44 -0.32 10.24
C THR A 392 -15.02 0.41 11.46
N HIS A 393 -14.41 1.51 11.85
CA HIS A 393 -14.88 2.25 13.02
C HIS A 393 -14.62 3.75 12.90
N MET A 394 -15.29 4.52 13.77
CA MET A 394 -15.06 5.95 13.90
C MET A 394 -13.70 6.19 14.55
N SER A 395 -12.92 7.14 14.03
CA SER A 395 -11.57 7.45 14.51
C SER A 395 -11.55 7.66 16.01
N LYS A 396 -10.64 6.96 16.71
CA LYS A 396 -10.32 7.22 18.11
C LYS A 396 -9.38 8.43 18.22
N ASN A 397 -9.30 9.02 19.41
CA ASN A 397 -8.41 10.17 19.62
C ASN A 397 -6.93 9.81 19.46
N ASN A 398 -6.49 8.61 19.87
CA ASN A 398 -5.11 8.17 19.66
C ASN A 398 -4.78 7.89 18.19
N GLU A 399 -5.74 7.49 17.38
CA GLU A 399 -5.56 7.32 15.92
C GLU A 399 -5.41 8.68 15.23
N TRP A 400 -6.23 9.68 15.61
CA TRP A 400 -6.01 11.06 15.18
C TRP A 400 -4.62 11.56 15.59
N GLY A 401 -4.25 11.34 16.85
CA GLY A 401 -2.97 11.73 17.40
C GLY A 401 -1.79 11.08 16.66
N ALA A 402 -1.91 9.80 16.29
CA ALA A 402 -0.91 9.11 15.49
C ALA A 402 -0.71 9.79 14.12
N VAL A 403 -1.81 10.15 13.45
CA VAL A 403 -1.73 10.91 12.19
C VAL A 403 -1.07 12.26 12.41
N ALA A 404 -1.43 12.99 13.46
CA ALA A 404 -0.85 14.29 13.79
C ALA A 404 0.67 14.18 14.07
N TYR A 405 1.11 13.16 14.81
CA TYR A 405 2.51 12.91 15.08
C TYR A 405 3.30 12.60 13.81
N LEU A 406 2.79 11.68 12.98
CA LEU A 406 3.44 11.34 11.72
C LEU A 406 3.50 12.54 10.76
N THR A 407 2.46 13.38 10.77
CA THR A 407 2.43 14.65 10.02
C THR A 407 3.54 15.59 10.48
N GLN A 408 3.73 15.75 11.78
CA GLN A 408 4.76 16.63 12.38
C GLN A 408 6.14 15.95 12.46
N SER A 409 6.43 14.99 11.63
CA SER A 409 7.71 14.30 11.55
C SER A 409 8.41 14.56 10.23
N ILE A 410 9.65 14.08 10.12
CA ILE A 410 10.41 14.10 8.86
C ILE A 410 9.76 13.27 7.75
N TYR A 411 8.84 12.38 8.08
CA TYR A 411 8.06 11.55 7.14
C TYR A 411 6.79 12.26 6.64
N GLY A 412 6.42 13.37 7.26
CA GLY A 412 5.28 14.22 6.92
C GLY A 412 5.72 15.62 6.47
N ARG A 413 5.31 16.62 7.21
CA ARG A 413 5.46 18.06 6.88
C ARG A 413 6.82 18.67 7.23
N CYS A 414 7.72 17.94 7.89
CA CYS A 414 9.02 18.46 8.28
C CYS A 414 10.09 18.10 7.24
N THR A 415 10.88 19.08 6.80
CA THR A 415 12.03 18.88 5.92
C THR A 415 13.30 18.56 6.69
N SER A 416 13.31 18.83 8.00
CA SER A 416 14.36 18.45 8.96
C SER A 416 13.74 18.41 10.36
N SER A 417 14.55 18.03 11.35
CA SER A 417 14.12 18.04 12.77
C SER A 417 13.69 19.42 13.29
N THR A 418 14.12 20.51 12.66
CA THR A 418 13.83 21.90 13.08
C THR A 418 13.08 22.73 12.05
N SER A 419 12.66 22.14 10.93
CA SER A 419 11.97 22.83 9.86
C SER A 419 10.71 22.11 9.47
N CYS A 420 9.60 22.54 10.00
CA CYS A 420 8.27 22.01 9.74
C CYS A 420 7.35 23.09 9.18
N THR A 421 6.35 22.69 8.42
CA THR A 421 5.30 23.58 7.91
C THR A 421 3.95 23.11 8.41
N GLU A 422 3.11 24.04 8.78
CA GLU A 422 1.75 23.76 9.23
C GLU A 422 0.86 23.24 8.10
N VAL A 423 -0.12 22.43 8.44
CA VAL A 423 -1.19 22.00 7.53
C VAL A 423 -2.15 23.16 7.29
N TYR A 424 -2.42 23.49 6.02
CA TYR A 424 -3.34 24.55 5.67
C TYR A 424 -4.78 24.21 6.07
N ILE A 425 -5.55 25.26 6.37
CA ILE A 425 -6.94 25.09 6.75
C ILE A 425 -7.84 24.81 5.54
N ASN A 426 -8.81 23.91 5.73
CA ASN A 426 -9.99 23.87 4.89
C ASN A 426 -10.97 24.95 5.38
N ASN A 427 -11.02 26.07 4.69
CA ASN A 427 -11.86 27.20 5.05
C ASN A 427 -13.17 27.28 4.24
N SER A 428 -13.62 26.16 3.69
CA SER A 428 -14.90 26.03 3.00
C SER A 428 -16.07 26.24 3.96
N SER A 429 -16.81 27.33 3.83
CA SER A 429 -17.99 27.61 4.67
C SER A 429 -19.10 26.57 4.53
N ASP A 430 -19.17 25.91 3.37
CA ASP A 430 -20.09 24.81 3.10
C ASP A 430 -19.48 23.45 3.50
N MET A 431 -18.24 23.46 4.07
CA MET A 431 -17.53 22.29 4.54
C MET A 431 -17.40 21.19 3.48
N TYR A 432 -17.05 21.58 2.24
CA TYR A 432 -16.68 20.61 1.23
C TYR A 432 -15.30 20.03 1.52
N THR A 433 -15.20 18.73 1.41
CA THR A 433 -13.96 17.98 1.65
C THR A 433 -12.87 18.26 0.62
N GLY A 434 -11.60 18.21 1.03
CA GLY A 434 -10.45 18.39 0.16
C GLY A 434 -10.23 19.84 -0.30
N ARG A 435 -10.68 20.82 0.44
CA ARG A 435 -10.45 22.24 0.18
C ARG A 435 -9.20 22.73 0.92
N SER A 436 -8.60 23.77 0.39
CA SER A 436 -7.41 24.37 0.95
C SER A 436 -7.46 25.89 0.80
N GLY A 437 -7.40 26.62 1.89
CA GLY A 437 -7.49 28.06 1.91
C GLY A 437 -6.19 28.79 2.21
N GLY A 438 -5.12 28.13 2.50
CA GLY A 438 -3.85 28.75 2.82
C GLY A 438 -3.34 28.48 4.24
N ASN A 439 -2.30 29.16 4.68
CA ASN A 439 -1.58 28.91 5.93
C ASN A 439 -2.34 29.43 7.15
N VAL A 440 -2.46 28.61 8.20
CA VAL A 440 -3.13 28.97 9.45
C VAL A 440 -2.30 29.86 10.34
N GLY A 441 -1.02 29.61 10.49
CA GLY A 441 -0.11 30.36 11.39
C GLY A 441 0.48 31.64 10.81
N GLY A 442 0.05 32.09 9.62
CA GLY A 442 0.53 33.30 8.98
C GLY A 442 -0.17 34.55 9.50
N SER A 443 0.50 35.70 9.37
CA SER A 443 -0.09 37.01 9.64
C SER A 443 -1.21 37.41 8.68
N THR A 444 -1.49 36.59 7.69
CA THR A 444 -2.57 36.77 6.72
C THR A 444 -3.73 35.90 7.15
N PRO A 445 -4.81 36.52 7.67
CA PRO A 445 -5.98 35.74 8.06
C PRO A 445 -6.50 35.00 6.84
N ILE A 446 -6.80 33.73 7.03
CA ILE A 446 -7.56 32.96 6.08
C ILE A 446 -9.03 33.31 6.30
N ASN A 447 -9.33 34.57 6.31
CA ASN A 447 -10.70 35.08 6.23
C ASN A 447 -11.19 34.89 4.80
N GLY A 448 -11.17 33.65 4.38
CA GLY A 448 -11.85 33.29 3.18
C GLY A 448 -13.33 33.29 3.40
N THR A 449 -13.92 34.43 3.38
CA THR A 449 -15.25 34.46 2.79
C THR A 449 -15.04 34.10 1.33
N TYR A 450 -15.74 33.14 0.83
CA TYR A 450 -15.77 32.72 -0.60
C TYR A 450 -16.01 33.88 -1.59
N THR A 451 -16.13 35.09 -1.12
CA THR A 451 -16.37 36.29 -1.91
C THR A 451 -15.17 36.75 -2.73
N ASP A 452 -13.96 36.24 -2.46
CA ASP A 452 -12.74 36.66 -3.17
C ASP A 452 -12.09 35.56 -4.00
N GLN A 453 -12.88 34.76 -4.67
CA GLN A 453 -12.42 33.68 -5.56
C GLN A 453 -11.78 34.18 -6.85
N THR A 454 -11.87 35.46 -7.13
CA THR A 454 -11.21 36.12 -8.26
C THR A 454 -9.83 36.64 -7.90
N SER A 455 -9.44 36.59 -6.63
CA SER A 455 -8.13 37.03 -6.19
C SER A 455 -7.04 36.12 -6.77
N THR A 456 -6.17 36.73 -7.53
CA THR A 456 -4.93 36.10 -8.04
C THR A 456 -3.80 36.19 -7.01
N THR A 457 -4.03 36.80 -5.85
CA THR A 457 -3.05 36.90 -4.79
C THR A 457 -2.96 35.55 -4.06
N GLN A 458 -1.75 35.10 -3.81
CA GLN A 458 -1.48 33.77 -3.21
C GLN A 458 -2.16 33.54 -1.86
N ASP A 459 -2.47 34.60 -1.13
CA ASP A 459 -2.92 34.53 0.25
C ASP A 459 -4.43 34.27 0.41
N ASN A 460 -5.20 34.48 -0.65
CA ASN A 460 -6.67 34.30 -0.68
C ASN A 460 -7.12 33.25 -1.70
N ALA A 461 -6.20 32.45 -2.24
CA ALA A 461 -6.55 31.41 -3.20
C ALA A 461 -7.06 30.16 -2.47
N TYR A 462 -8.16 29.62 -2.95
CA TYR A 462 -8.70 28.33 -2.53
C TYR A 462 -8.31 27.28 -3.54
N GLY A 463 -7.80 26.16 -3.06
CA GLY A 463 -7.41 25.05 -3.91
C GLY A 463 -8.32 23.83 -3.75
N PHE A 464 -8.23 22.96 -4.72
CA PHE A 464 -8.67 21.59 -4.59
C PHE A 464 -7.52 20.75 -3.98
N TYR A 465 -7.82 19.52 -3.60
CA TYR A 465 -6.84 18.55 -3.08
C TYR A 465 -5.74 18.17 -4.09
N THR A 466 -5.88 18.49 -5.37
CA THR A 466 -4.96 18.10 -6.44
C THR A 466 -3.60 18.78 -6.34
N TYR A 467 -2.58 18.22 -7.04
CA TYR A 467 -1.20 18.72 -7.06
C TYR A 467 -1.11 20.15 -7.61
N ASP A 468 -1.84 20.41 -8.69
CA ASP A 468 -2.03 21.75 -9.19
C ASP A 468 -3.31 22.33 -8.62
N ASP A 469 -3.17 23.39 -7.86
CA ASP A 469 -4.29 24.07 -7.27
C ASP A 469 -5.10 24.83 -8.30
N TYR A 470 -6.38 24.84 -8.09
CA TYR A 470 -7.29 25.62 -8.89
C TYR A 470 -8.04 26.58 -7.99
N LEU A 471 -8.22 27.81 -8.42
CA LEU A 471 -9.22 28.67 -7.82
C LEU A 471 -10.59 28.03 -7.93
N LEU A 472 -11.36 28.06 -6.87
CA LEU A 472 -12.74 27.61 -6.90
C LEU A 472 -13.65 28.69 -7.44
N ASN A 473 -14.51 28.30 -8.36
CA ASN A 473 -15.68 29.10 -8.64
C ASN A 473 -16.78 28.70 -7.65
N TYR A 474 -17.04 29.55 -6.68
CA TYR A 474 -18.02 29.28 -5.61
C TYR A 474 -19.42 28.95 -6.14
N ASN A 475 -19.91 29.72 -7.11
CA ASN A 475 -21.28 29.56 -7.60
C ASN A 475 -21.49 28.27 -8.40
N THR A 476 -20.44 27.74 -9.01
CA THR A 476 -20.53 26.56 -9.88
C THR A 476 -19.78 25.36 -9.28
N ASN A 477 -19.06 25.54 -8.18
CA ASN A 477 -18.20 24.52 -7.58
C ASN A 477 -17.23 23.87 -8.59
N THR A 478 -16.77 24.65 -9.57
CA THR A 478 -15.91 24.21 -10.67
C THR A 478 -14.50 24.73 -10.52
N LYS A 479 -13.54 24.02 -11.08
CA LYS A 479 -12.14 24.48 -11.19
C LYS A 479 -12.09 25.76 -12.00
N GLY A 480 -11.52 26.82 -11.42
CA GLY A 480 -11.23 28.07 -12.10
C GLY A 480 -9.80 28.09 -12.66
N ASN A 481 -9.12 29.23 -12.54
CA ASN A 481 -7.73 29.34 -12.97
C ASN A 481 -6.79 28.53 -12.08
N LYS A 482 -5.77 27.94 -12.70
CA LYS A 482 -4.73 27.15 -12.02
C LYS A 482 -3.82 28.05 -11.19
N VAL A 483 -3.62 27.73 -9.93
CA VAL A 483 -2.72 28.42 -9.00
C VAL A 483 -1.77 27.40 -8.40
N LYS A 484 -0.48 27.55 -8.61
CA LYS A 484 0.50 26.56 -8.17
C LYS A 484 0.71 26.57 -6.66
N GLY A 485 0.67 25.40 -6.04
CA GLY A 485 1.23 25.15 -4.71
C GLY A 485 0.29 25.37 -3.53
N LYS A 486 -1.03 25.26 -3.69
CA LYS A 486 -1.98 25.53 -2.60
C LYS A 486 -2.84 24.35 -2.13
N GLY A 487 -3.35 23.45 -3.01
CA GLY A 487 -4.22 22.34 -2.60
C GLY A 487 -3.52 21.34 -1.71
N THR A 488 -2.32 20.95 -2.07
CA THR A 488 -1.48 20.04 -1.29
C THR A 488 -0.99 20.66 0.04
N GLY A 489 -1.11 21.98 0.20
CA GLY A 489 -0.85 22.67 1.45
C GLY A 489 -1.76 22.21 2.60
N ALA A 490 -2.98 21.77 2.31
CA ALA A 490 -3.92 21.19 3.29
C ALA A 490 -3.71 19.70 3.56
N SER A 491 -2.74 19.07 2.90
CA SER A 491 -2.39 17.67 3.10
C SER A 491 -1.39 17.48 4.23
N THR A 492 -1.50 16.41 4.98
CA THR A 492 -0.60 16.00 6.06
C THR A 492 0.84 15.74 5.61
N THR A 493 1.08 15.57 4.31
CA THR A 493 2.41 15.36 3.74
C THR A 493 2.91 16.53 2.91
N GLY A 494 2.05 17.50 2.58
CA GLY A 494 2.35 18.53 1.60
C GLY A 494 2.32 18.04 0.15
N THR A 495 1.90 16.80 -0.08
CA THR A 495 1.70 16.16 -1.39
C THR A 495 0.26 15.69 -1.51
N ILE A 496 -0.16 15.25 -2.70
CA ILE A 496 -1.51 14.71 -2.90
C ILE A 496 -1.78 13.42 -2.10
N TYR A 497 -0.75 12.75 -1.64
CA TYR A 497 -0.84 11.44 -1.00
C TYR A 497 -1.21 11.47 0.49
N GLY A 498 -1.17 12.63 1.13
CA GLY A 498 -1.55 12.76 2.53
C GLY A 498 -3.06 12.80 2.77
N ILE A 499 -3.42 13.04 4.02
CA ILE A 499 -4.79 13.18 4.52
C ILE A 499 -5.14 14.67 4.50
N TYR A 500 -6.36 14.98 4.11
CA TYR A 500 -6.91 16.33 4.02
C TYR A 500 -7.93 16.58 5.13
N ASP A 501 -8.34 17.84 5.29
CA ASP A 501 -9.38 18.29 6.23
C ASP A 501 -9.05 18.02 7.71
N MET A 502 -7.76 17.75 8.04
CA MET A 502 -7.30 17.63 9.44
C MET A 502 -7.20 19.00 10.12
N SER A 503 -7.43 20.08 9.39
CA SER A 503 -7.40 21.46 9.85
C SER A 503 -8.55 22.22 9.19
N GLY A 504 -9.54 22.66 9.94
CA GLY A 504 -10.75 23.30 9.40
C GLY A 504 -11.73 22.28 8.78
N GLY A 505 -12.60 22.75 7.88
CA GLY A 505 -13.72 21.94 7.40
C GLY A 505 -14.84 21.84 8.46
N ALA A 506 -15.36 20.67 8.73
CA ALA A 506 -16.15 20.40 9.93
C ALA A 506 -15.20 20.02 11.09
N ALA A 507 -15.55 20.32 12.32
CA ALA A 507 -14.78 19.77 13.44
C ALA A 507 -15.04 18.27 13.56
N ASP A 508 -13.98 17.49 13.67
CA ASP A 508 -14.12 16.04 13.74
C ASP A 508 -14.40 15.57 15.17
N TYR A 509 -15.57 14.98 15.41
CA TYR A 509 -15.75 14.14 16.58
C TYR A 509 -14.80 12.93 16.47
N VAL A 510 -14.13 12.63 17.56
CA VAL A 510 -13.36 11.39 17.71
C VAL A 510 -13.85 10.60 18.91
N MET A 511 -13.67 9.30 18.91
CA MET A 511 -14.02 8.40 20.02
C MET A 511 -13.02 8.56 21.17
N GLY A 512 -13.04 9.76 21.77
CA GLY A 512 -12.30 10.14 22.97
C GLY A 512 -13.25 10.76 23.97
N VAL A 513 -13.38 10.17 25.16
CA VAL A 513 -14.44 10.53 26.13
C VAL A 513 -13.91 10.61 27.56
N LEU A 514 -14.47 11.51 28.36
CA LEU A 514 -14.15 11.63 29.77
C LEU A 514 -14.77 10.47 30.56
N ALA A 515 -14.03 9.95 31.53
CA ALA A 515 -14.55 8.99 32.50
C ALA A 515 -15.49 9.64 33.52
N ASP A 516 -16.49 8.91 33.96
CA ASP A 516 -17.25 9.23 35.17
C ASP A 516 -16.46 8.85 36.44
N PRO A 517 -16.95 9.20 37.65
CA PRO A 517 -16.29 8.84 38.90
C PRO A 517 -16.12 7.34 39.15
N ASN A 518 -16.84 6.49 38.40
CA ASN A 518 -16.75 5.03 38.47
C ASN A 518 -15.82 4.45 37.38
N GLY A 519 -15.11 5.28 36.62
CA GLY A 519 -14.22 4.87 35.56
C GLY A 519 -14.93 4.39 34.29
N LYS A 520 -16.20 4.76 34.07
CA LYS A 520 -16.94 4.44 32.85
C LYS A 520 -17.06 5.66 31.93
N PRO A 521 -17.25 5.47 30.62
CA PRO A 521 -17.45 6.58 29.71
C PRO A 521 -18.62 7.47 30.17
N ARG A 522 -18.38 8.77 30.22
CA ARG A 522 -19.42 9.75 30.57
C ARG A 522 -20.27 10.03 29.33
N SER A 523 -21.47 9.52 29.30
CA SER A 523 -22.30 9.54 28.10
C SER A 523 -23.16 10.79 27.95
N GLY A 524 -23.43 11.50 29.05
CA GLY A 524 -24.25 12.68 29.06
C GLY A 524 -24.57 13.15 30.46
N GLY A 525 -24.53 14.45 30.74
CA GLY A 525 -24.94 15.08 31.99
C GLY A 525 -24.36 14.44 33.24
N ASN A 526 -25.12 14.49 34.29
CA ASN A 526 -24.79 13.88 35.59
C ASN A 526 -25.27 12.42 35.69
N SER A 527 -25.70 11.80 34.59
CA SER A 527 -26.26 10.45 34.65
C SER A 527 -25.21 9.37 34.50
N SER A 528 -25.33 8.35 35.33
CA SER A 528 -24.61 7.08 35.27
C SER A 528 -25.11 6.16 34.14
N ASN A 529 -25.54 6.72 33.01
CA ASN A 529 -26.12 5.95 31.92
C ASN A 529 -25.06 5.08 31.23
N SER A 530 -25.42 3.84 30.99
CA SER A 530 -24.56 2.82 30.37
C SER A 530 -24.50 2.93 28.85
N GLY A 531 -24.90 4.05 28.25
CA GLY A 531 -24.97 4.20 26.79
C GLY A 531 -24.85 5.64 26.32
N PHE A 532 -24.89 5.84 25.01
CA PHE A 532 -24.98 7.14 24.40
C PHE A 532 -26.31 7.79 24.77
N THR A 533 -26.28 9.07 25.14
CA THR A 533 -27.47 9.90 25.37
C THR A 533 -27.25 11.23 24.68
N GLY A 534 -28.29 11.82 24.11
CA GLY A 534 -28.17 13.07 23.43
C GLY A 534 -29.51 13.58 22.87
N MET A 535 -29.44 14.69 22.14
CA MET A 535 -30.59 15.35 21.55
C MET A 535 -30.48 15.34 20.02
N LEU A 536 -31.54 14.90 19.37
CA LEU A 536 -31.68 14.95 17.92
C LEU A 536 -32.02 16.39 17.47
N LYS A 537 -31.91 16.62 16.16
CA LYS A 537 -32.20 17.92 15.53
C LYS A 537 -33.59 18.43 15.80
N ASP A 538 -34.58 17.56 15.95
CA ASP A 538 -35.98 17.87 16.25
C ASP A 538 -36.24 18.11 17.74
N GLY A 539 -35.23 18.09 18.59
CA GLY A 539 -35.32 18.25 20.03
C GLY A 539 -35.67 16.97 20.80
N THR A 540 -35.82 15.85 20.13
CA THR A 540 -36.06 14.56 20.79
C THR A 540 -34.82 14.10 21.55
N ILE A 541 -34.98 13.83 22.84
CA ILE A 541 -33.91 13.22 23.65
C ILE A 541 -34.02 11.71 23.52
N TYR A 542 -32.92 11.07 23.10
CA TYR A 542 -32.85 9.63 23.11
C TYR A 542 -31.80 9.13 24.12
N THR A 543 -32.08 7.98 24.67
CA THR A 543 -31.27 7.32 25.69
C THR A 543 -31.23 5.83 25.38
N GLY A 544 -30.20 5.13 25.91
CA GLY A 544 -30.20 3.67 25.91
C GLY A 544 -29.54 3.03 24.71
N ILE A 545 -28.87 3.80 23.82
CA ILE A 545 -27.94 3.21 22.85
C ILE A 545 -26.67 2.80 23.62
N ALA A 546 -26.39 1.51 23.70
CA ALA A 546 -25.26 1.00 24.45
C ALA A 546 -23.92 1.56 23.95
N PHE A 547 -22.97 1.81 24.86
CA PHE A 547 -21.59 2.05 24.46
C PHE A 547 -21.03 0.80 23.78
N PRO A 548 -20.17 1.00 22.75
CA PRO A 548 -19.49 -0.12 22.12
C PRO A 548 -18.42 -0.73 23.04
N ASP A 549 -17.79 -1.81 22.58
CA ASP A 549 -16.62 -2.38 23.22
C ASP A 549 -15.52 -1.31 23.41
N SER A 550 -14.77 -1.44 24.50
CA SER A 550 -13.72 -0.47 24.89
C SER A 550 -12.60 -0.32 23.84
N LYS A 551 -12.44 -1.26 22.94
CA LYS A 551 -11.47 -1.15 21.82
C LYS A 551 -11.78 0.04 20.88
N TYR A 552 -13.01 0.56 20.88
CA TYR A 552 -13.47 1.59 19.98
C TYR A 552 -13.38 3.02 20.52
N TYR A 553 -12.94 3.22 21.76
CA TYR A 553 -12.80 4.57 22.33
C TYR A 553 -11.59 4.69 23.25
N ASN A 554 -11.10 5.92 23.40
CA ASN A 554 -10.14 6.26 24.44
C ASN A 554 -10.87 6.88 25.63
N LEU A 555 -10.56 6.40 26.82
CA LEU A 555 -11.14 6.88 28.07
C LEU A 555 -10.13 7.72 28.84
N TYR A 556 -10.49 8.95 29.17
CA TYR A 556 -9.64 9.91 29.85
C TYR A 556 -10.18 10.23 31.25
N THR A 557 -9.31 10.23 32.25
CA THR A 557 -9.64 10.60 33.63
C THR A 557 -9.16 11.99 33.99
N ASP A 558 -8.19 12.50 33.26
CA ASP A 558 -7.51 13.78 33.52
C ASP A 558 -6.96 14.39 32.22
N ASN A 559 -6.43 15.60 32.34
CA ASN A 559 -5.77 16.34 31.29
C ASN A 559 -4.25 16.17 31.39
N SER A 560 -3.75 14.99 31.06
CA SER A 560 -2.35 14.62 31.10
C SER A 560 -1.76 14.45 29.68
N SER A 561 -0.44 14.26 29.62
CA SER A 561 0.24 13.84 28.40
C SER A 561 0.06 12.36 28.18
N TYR A 562 -0.29 12.01 26.93
CA TYR A 562 -0.40 10.64 26.45
C TYR A 562 0.34 10.53 25.12
N ILE A 563 1.39 9.71 25.05
CA ILE A 563 2.21 9.57 23.84
C ILE A 563 1.34 9.16 22.64
N GLY A 564 1.34 9.99 21.61
CA GLY A 564 0.59 9.72 20.39
C GLY A 564 -0.88 10.11 20.44
N HIS A 565 -1.39 10.74 21.52
CA HIS A 565 -2.77 11.20 21.58
C HIS A 565 -2.95 12.67 21.19
N ALA A 566 -1.86 13.40 21.04
CA ALA A 566 -1.82 14.84 20.75
C ALA A 566 -2.68 15.64 21.74
N LEU A 567 -2.40 15.49 23.02
CA LEU A 567 -3.05 16.19 24.14
C LEU A 567 -2.13 17.28 24.72
N THR A 568 -1.86 17.25 26.05
CA THR A 568 -1.05 18.28 26.71
C THR A 568 0.37 18.39 26.18
N GLU A 569 0.92 17.32 25.67
CA GLU A 569 2.28 17.26 25.09
C GLU A 569 2.42 18.09 23.79
N THR A 570 1.31 18.34 23.10
CA THR A 570 1.27 19.15 21.88
C THR A 570 0.30 20.35 22.00
N ALA A 571 -0.08 20.68 23.23
CA ALA A 571 -1.02 21.76 23.49
C ALA A 571 -0.55 23.09 22.89
N ASN A 572 -1.44 23.76 22.19
CA ASN A 572 -1.21 25.04 21.53
C ASN A 572 -0.10 25.07 20.45
N TRP A 573 0.31 23.93 19.92
CA TRP A 573 1.20 23.91 18.77
C TRP A 573 0.56 24.62 17.59
N TYR A 574 1.33 25.44 16.87
CA TYR A 574 0.87 26.34 15.80
C TYR A 574 -0.26 27.30 16.23
N GLU A 575 -0.32 27.61 17.53
CA GLU A 575 -1.37 28.45 18.12
C GLU A 575 -2.78 27.85 18.09
N SER A 576 -2.91 26.58 17.66
CA SER A 576 -4.18 25.87 17.64
C SER A 576 -4.89 25.86 19.00
N ALA A 577 -6.22 25.86 18.99
CA ALA A 577 -7.02 25.83 20.19
C ALA A 577 -6.73 24.59 21.04
N TYR A 578 -6.65 24.81 22.35
CA TYR A 578 -6.54 23.72 23.31
C TYR A 578 -7.54 23.90 24.45
N SER A 579 -8.56 23.06 24.49
CA SER A 579 -9.54 23.00 25.56
C SER A 579 -9.93 21.55 25.83
N PHE A 580 -9.43 21.01 26.94
CA PHE A 580 -9.69 19.62 27.29
C PHE A 580 -11.15 19.40 27.70
N ILE A 581 -11.66 18.18 27.53
CA ILE A 581 -13.00 17.74 27.91
C ILE A 581 -13.25 17.89 29.41
N ASN A 582 -14.54 18.07 29.77
CA ASN A 582 -14.99 18.21 31.15
C ASN A 582 -16.34 17.49 31.36
N SER A 583 -16.88 17.57 32.57
CA SER A 583 -18.11 16.88 32.94
C SER A 583 -19.37 17.32 32.17
N GLU A 584 -19.37 18.55 31.67
CA GLU A 584 -20.50 19.12 30.90
C GLU A 584 -20.31 18.85 29.39
N ARG A 585 -19.07 18.68 28.94
CA ARG A 585 -18.68 18.48 27.55
C ARG A 585 -17.62 17.35 27.45
N PRO A 586 -18.08 16.11 27.56
CA PRO A 586 -17.19 14.97 27.76
C PRO A 586 -16.56 14.42 26.49
N TRP A 587 -16.91 14.89 25.30
CA TRP A 587 -16.43 14.38 24.03
C TRP A 587 -15.38 15.28 23.39
N ILE A 588 -14.30 14.67 22.89
CA ILE A 588 -13.23 15.36 22.17
C ILE A 588 -13.68 15.68 20.75
N THR A 589 -13.35 16.90 20.31
CA THR A 589 -13.42 17.31 18.91
C THR A 589 -12.04 17.79 18.44
N ARG A 590 -11.74 17.56 17.18
CA ARG A 590 -10.46 17.83 16.56
C ARG A 590 -10.58 18.73 15.33
N GLY A 591 -9.42 19.28 14.87
CA GLY A 591 -9.31 20.02 13.62
C GLY A 591 -9.76 21.47 13.68
N GLY A 592 -10.74 21.79 14.51
CA GLY A 592 -11.47 23.07 14.46
C GLY A 592 -12.40 23.14 13.25
N ILE A 593 -13.19 24.22 13.15
CA ILE A 593 -14.09 24.42 12.00
C ILE A 593 -13.51 25.43 11.00
N PHE A 594 -14.03 25.46 9.80
CA PHE A 594 -13.59 26.33 8.69
C PHE A 594 -13.38 27.80 9.06
N GLY A 595 -14.13 28.33 10.02
CA GLY A 595 -14.14 29.74 10.44
C GLY A 595 -13.41 30.02 11.76
N THR A 596 -12.68 29.04 12.34
CA THR A 596 -11.93 29.27 13.59
C THR A 596 -10.50 29.76 13.37
N GLU A 597 -10.13 30.06 12.13
CA GLU A 597 -8.83 30.64 11.74
C GLU A 597 -7.65 29.89 12.38
N ASN A 598 -6.69 30.59 12.97
CA ASN A 598 -5.54 30.01 13.67
C ASN A 598 -5.87 29.16 14.90
N ASN A 599 -7.12 29.11 15.36
CA ASN A 599 -7.54 28.11 16.35
C ASN A 599 -7.79 26.73 15.75
N SER A 600 -7.93 26.61 14.41
CA SER A 600 -7.92 25.32 13.72
C SER A 600 -6.53 24.73 13.66
N GLY A 601 -6.39 23.47 13.29
CA GLY A 601 -5.11 22.80 13.13
C GLY A 601 -5.15 21.34 13.55
N ILE A 602 -4.20 20.56 13.09
CA ILE A 602 -4.14 19.12 13.41
C ILE A 602 -3.95 18.84 14.91
N PHE A 603 -3.39 19.81 15.65
CA PHE A 603 -3.25 19.76 17.11
C PHE A 603 -4.40 20.45 17.85
N SER A 604 -5.36 21.03 17.13
CA SER A 604 -6.54 21.60 17.77
C SER A 604 -7.32 20.53 18.52
N ILE A 605 -7.62 20.81 19.75
CA ILE A 605 -8.50 20.02 20.60
C ILE A 605 -9.49 20.96 21.25
N THR A 606 -10.76 20.65 21.09
CA THR A 606 -11.84 21.28 21.78
C THR A 606 -12.82 20.21 22.26
N HIS A 607 -13.90 20.63 22.85
CA HIS A 607 -14.93 19.74 23.36
C HIS A 607 -16.30 20.22 22.93
N TYR A 608 -17.20 19.30 22.77
CA TYR A 608 -18.59 19.59 22.54
C TYR A 608 -19.48 18.78 23.49
N GLY A 609 -20.74 19.16 23.57
CA GLY A 609 -21.72 18.65 24.51
C GLY A 609 -21.79 17.13 24.59
N PHE A 610 -22.92 16.65 24.94
CA PHE A 610 -23.20 15.22 25.00
C PHE A 610 -23.29 14.67 23.58
N ASN A 611 -23.80 13.50 23.38
CA ASN A 611 -24.07 12.92 22.05
C ASN A 611 -25.17 13.73 21.31
N ASP A 612 -25.01 15.05 21.25
CA ASP A 612 -25.97 15.97 20.69
C ASP A 612 -25.76 16.18 19.20
N TRP A 613 -26.81 16.41 18.46
CA TRP A 613 -26.74 16.88 17.10
C TRP A 613 -26.00 18.22 17.02
N ALA A 614 -25.03 18.33 16.15
CA ALA A 614 -24.23 19.54 16.01
C ALA A 614 -23.95 19.85 14.51
N PRO A 615 -24.44 21.01 14.01
CA PRO A 615 -24.44 21.30 12.57
C PRO A 615 -23.05 21.54 11.97
N LEU A 616 -22.02 21.73 12.81
CA LEU A 616 -20.68 22.07 12.40
C LEU A 616 -19.67 20.92 12.63
N PHE A 617 -20.16 19.76 13.07
CA PHE A 617 -19.31 18.63 13.44
C PHE A 617 -19.57 17.41 12.56
N GLY A 618 -18.49 16.87 12.07
CA GLY A 618 -18.40 15.64 11.30
C GLY A 618 -17.56 14.59 12.01
N SER A 619 -16.95 13.71 11.27
CA SER A 619 -16.04 12.69 11.77
C SER A 619 -15.20 12.08 10.66
N ARG A 620 -14.28 11.18 11.05
CA ARG A 620 -13.49 10.33 10.16
C ARG A 620 -13.61 8.88 10.53
N PHE A 621 -13.45 8.03 9.53
CA PHE A 621 -13.49 6.59 9.74
C PHE A 621 -12.10 5.99 9.58
N VAL A 622 -11.91 4.86 10.23
CA VAL A 622 -10.68 4.07 10.26
C VAL A 622 -11.01 2.63 9.86
N ILE A 623 -10.06 1.98 9.20
CA ILE A 623 -10.12 0.55 8.90
C ILE A 623 -8.89 -0.10 9.50
N THR A 624 -9.10 -1.10 10.33
CA THR A 624 -8.04 -2.02 10.76
C THR A 624 -8.24 -3.36 10.08
N ASN A 625 -7.15 -3.96 9.61
CA ASN A 625 -7.19 -5.32 9.07
C ASN A 625 -7.06 -6.31 10.22
N GLU A 626 -7.93 -7.32 10.25
CA GLU A 626 -7.94 -8.33 11.31
C GLU A 626 -6.98 -9.51 11.06
#